data_be636267bb511ad31f270009e245c023
#
_entry.id   be636267bb511ad31f270009e245c023
#
_cell.length_a   1.000
_cell.length_b   1.000
_cell.length_c   1.000
_cell.angle_alpha   90.00
_cell.angle_beta   90.00
_cell.angle_gamma   90.00
#
_symmetry.space_group_name_H-M   'P 1'
#
loop_
_entity.id
_entity.type
_entity.pdbx_description
1 polymer ?
#
loop_
_entity_poly.entity_id
_entity_poly.type
_entity_poly.pdbx_seq_one_letter_code
_entity_poly.pdbx_strand_id
1 'polypeptide(L)'
;MRGQSLLAGVGLVTLLSACGGGSDSTTGPMDAQGNSVTVGNNFFSPPDLSVATGTTVTWTWAAGAVEHNVTFDDGQHSATQSSGSFPRTFSAAGTYPYHCTIHGAAVMHGTVTVGGTGGGGGGGGTGGGGYDY
;
A
#
# COMPACT_ATOMS: atom_id res chain seq x y z
N MET A 1 -18.14 54.93 -52.22
CA MET A 1 -16.69 54.96 -52.37
C MET A 1 -16.09 53.93 -51.44
N ARG A 2 -15.52 52.94 -52.07
CA ARG A 2 -14.42 52.08 -51.52
C ARG A 2 -14.68 51.46 -50.20
N GLY A 3 -15.05 50.35 -50.09
CA GLY A 3 -14.65 49.03 -50.42
C GLY A 3 -13.34 48.64 -49.79
N GLN A 4 -13.38 48.00 -48.62
CA GLN A 4 -12.24 47.29 -48.17
C GLN A 4 -12.68 45.94 -47.56
N SER A 5 -12.33 44.98 -48.29
CA SER A 5 -12.49 43.59 -47.87
C SER A 5 -11.57 43.28 -46.71
N LEU A 6 -12.10 42.74 -45.72
CA LEU A 6 -11.33 42.13 -44.67
C LEU A 6 -11.43 40.63 -44.81
N LEU A 7 -10.33 40.07 -45.15
CA LEU A 7 -10.13 38.66 -45.18
C LEU A 7 -10.08 38.14 -43.74
N ALA A 8 -11.07 37.39 -43.43
CA ALA A 8 -11.06 36.64 -42.21
C ALA A 8 -10.15 35.44 -42.37
N GLY A 9 -9.05 35.50 -41.71
CA GLY A 9 -8.18 34.37 -41.60
C GLY A 9 -8.79 33.36 -40.64
N VAL A 10 -9.18 32.29 -41.20
CA VAL A 10 -9.59 31.15 -40.42
C VAL A 10 -8.33 30.50 -39.89
N GLY A 11 -8.03 30.80 -38.69
CA GLY A 11 -6.99 30.07 -37.95
C GLY A 11 -7.53 28.72 -37.56
N LEU A 12 -7.06 27.75 -38.23
CA LEU A 12 -7.29 26.38 -37.87
C LEU A 12 -6.48 26.07 -36.64
N VAL A 13 -7.09 26.15 -35.52
CA VAL A 13 -6.49 25.66 -34.30
C VAL A 13 -6.62 24.16 -34.31
N THR A 14 -5.58 23.53 -34.72
CA THR A 14 -5.45 22.11 -34.48
C THR A 14 -5.17 21.91 -33.01
N LEU A 15 -6.17 21.59 -32.29
CA LEU A 15 -6.01 21.05 -30.99
C LEU A 15 -5.38 19.68 -31.15
N LEU A 16 -4.10 19.64 -31.00
CA LEU A 16 -3.48 18.38 -30.68
C LEU A 16 -3.93 18.04 -29.26
N SER A 17 -4.91 17.29 -29.21
CA SER A 17 -5.18 16.52 -28.05
C SER A 17 -4.04 15.54 -27.89
N ALA A 18 -3.05 15.99 -27.29
CA ALA A 18 -2.09 15.08 -26.75
C ALA A 18 -2.82 14.37 -25.62
N CYS A 19 -3.35 13.32 -25.98
CA CYS A 19 -3.67 12.33 -25.01
C CYS A 19 -2.34 11.90 -24.46
N GLY A 20 -1.89 12.60 -23.56
CA GLY A 20 -0.78 12.25 -22.80
C GLY A 20 -1.15 11.00 -22.06
N GLY A 21 -0.70 10.06 -22.61
CA GLY A 21 -0.94 8.80 -22.27
C GLY A 21 -0.83 8.53 -20.89
N GLY A 22 -1.71 8.00 -20.53
CA GLY A 22 -1.72 7.37 -19.40
C GLY A 22 -0.54 6.67 -19.04
N SER A 23 -0.07 7.12 -18.13
CA SER A 23 0.69 6.37 -17.35
C SER A 23 -0.10 5.36 -16.73
N ASP A 24 -0.40 4.51 -17.37
CA ASP A 24 -0.78 3.37 -16.85
C ASP A 24 0.27 2.79 -16.21
N SER A 25 0.44 3.13 -15.20
CA SER A 25 1.09 2.37 -14.27
C SER A 25 0.37 1.11 -14.16
N THR A 26 0.70 0.30 -14.85
CA THR A 26 0.33 -1.00 -14.67
C THR A 26 0.92 -1.52 -13.55
N THR A 27 0.49 -1.15 -12.57
CA THR A 27 0.86 -1.72 -11.37
C THR A 27 0.29 -3.04 -11.28
N GLY A 28 1.06 -3.86 -10.92
CA GLY A 28 0.65 -5.19 -10.69
C GLY A 28 -0.39 -5.30 -9.61
N PRO A 29 -0.94 -6.40 -9.45
CA PRO A 29 -2.01 -6.65 -8.51
C PRO A 29 -1.71 -6.30 -7.08
N MET A 30 -0.48 -6.01 -6.80
CA MET A 30 -0.15 -5.70 -5.46
C MET A 30 -0.55 -4.35 -4.99
N ASP A 31 -0.89 -3.48 -5.91
CA ASP A 31 -1.23 -2.15 -5.47
C ASP A 31 -2.66 -2.01 -5.05
N ALA A 32 -3.41 -3.01 -5.26
CA ALA A 32 -4.80 -2.95 -4.94
C ALA A 32 -5.07 -2.85 -3.44
N GLN A 33 -4.11 -3.24 -2.65
CA GLN A 33 -4.33 -3.21 -1.22
C GLN A 33 -3.80 -1.96 -0.54
N GLY A 34 -3.04 -1.17 -1.24
CA GLY A 34 -2.39 -0.03 -0.63
C GLY A 34 -1.36 -0.48 0.42
N ASN A 35 -0.75 0.49 1.04
CA ASN A 35 0.25 0.23 2.06
C ASN A 35 -0.25 0.68 3.43
N SER A 36 -1.50 0.45 3.71
CA SER A 36 -2.16 0.97 4.90
C SER A 36 -2.99 -0.10 5.58
N VAL A 37 -2.94 -0.14 6.86
CA VAL A 37 -3.73 -1.01 7.71
C VAL A 37 -4.53 -0.17 8.70
N THR A 38 -5.80 -0.39 8.79
CA THR A 38 -6.65 0.27 9.79
C THR A 38 -6.60 -0.52 11.09
N VAL A 39 -6.37 0.20 12.18
CA VAL A 39 -6.42 -0.35 13.54
C VAL A 39 -7.79 -0.04 14.12
N GLY A 40 -8.63 -1.03 14.21
CA GLY A 40 -9.95 -0.90 14.80
C GLY A 40 -10.06 -1.63 16.11
N ASN A 41 -11.25 -1.65 16.68
CA ASN A 41 -11.44 -2.32 17.95
C ASN A 41 -11.44 -3.84 17.75
N ASN A 42 -10.39 -4.45 18.23
CA ASN A 42 -10.15 -5.88 18.16
C ASN A 42 -9.82 -6.45 16.78
N PHE A 43 -9.44 -5.60 15.85
CA PHE A 43 -9.06 -6.07 14.50
C PHE A 43 -8.03 -5.16 13.84
N PHE A 44 -7.29 -5.73 12.89
CA PHE A 44 -6.54 -4.99 11.88
C PHE A 44 -7.20 -5.21 10.52
N SER A 45 -7.23 -4.21 9.66
CA SER A 45 -7.87 -4.33 8.35
C SER A 45 -7.07 -3.63 7.25
N PRO A 46 -6.59 -4.35 6.26
CA PRO A 46 -6.58 -5.81 6.20
C PRO A 46 -5.63 -6.43 7.23
N PRO A 47 -5.90 -7.62 7.74
CA PRO A 47 -5.00 -8.26 8.68
C PRO A 47 -3.71 -8.75 8.02
N ASP A 48 -3.84 -9.21 6.80
CA ASP A 48 -2.71 -9.70 6.02
C ASP A 48 -2.45 -8.79 4.85
N LEU A 49 -1.21 -8.39 4.69
CA LEU A 49 -0.80 -7.46 3.65
C LEU A 49 0.46 -7.96 2.98
N SER A 50 0.49 -7.91 1.65
CA SER A 50 1.68 -8.26 0.87
C SER A 50 2.24 -7.02 0.22
N VAL A 51 3.52 -6.77 0.41
CA VAL A 51 4.20 -5.59 -0.11
C VAL A 51 5.57 -5.94 -0.68
N ALA A 52 6.10 -5.05 -1.49
CA ALA A 52 7.47 -5.20 -1.99
C ALA A 52 8.50 -4.75 -0.96
N THR A 53 9.70 -5.22 -1.09
CA THR A 53 10.82 -4.76 -0.28
C THR A 53 11.01 -3.25 -0.44
N GLY A 54 11.26 -2.55 0.62
CA GLY A 54 11.40 -1.10 0.64
C GLY A 54 10.10 -0.36 0.88
N THR A 55 8.99 -1.05 0.97
CA THR A 55 7.69 -0.42 1.19
C THR A 55 7.53 0.02 2.63
N THR A 56 6.92 1.19 2.81
CA THR A 56 6.47 1.65 4.12
C THR A 56 5.00 1.36 4.25
N VAL A 57 4.64 0.60 5.27
CA VAL A 57 3.26 0.33 5.65
C VAL A 57 2.89 1.22 6.82
N THR A 58 1.70 1.77 6.79
CA THR A 58 1.21 2.67 7.84
C THR A 58 -0.03 2.08 8.49
N TRP A 59 0.04 1.89 9.80
CA TRP A 59 -1.13 1.53 10.61
C TRP A 59 -1.79 2.82 11.10
N THR A 60 -3.09 2.95 10.87
CA THR A 60 -3.84 4.15 11.25
C THR A 60 -5.00 3.75 12.16
N TRP A 61 -5.08 4.37 13.30
CA TRP A 61 -6.18 4.12 14.25
C TRP A 61 -7.46 4.72 13.73
N ALA A 62 -8.50 3.91 13.67
CA ALA A 62 -9.81 4.34 13.23
C ALA A 62 -10.43 5.33 14.22
N ALA A 63 -11.33 6.17 13.75
CA ALA A 63 -12.06 7.06 14.64
C ALA A 63 -12.87 6.22 15.64
N GLY A 64 -12.73 6.55 16.91
CA GLY A 64 -13.40 5.79 17.96
C GLY A 64 -12.69 4.51 18.40
N ALA A 65 -11.51 4.28 17.89
CA ALA A 65 -10.71 3.17 18.39
C ALA A 65 -10.34 3.39 19.86
N VAL A 66 -10.36 2.34 20.62
CA VAL A 66 -9.78 2.35 21.96
C VAL A 66 -8.28 2.10 21.89
N GLU A 67 -7.64 2.02 23.02
CA GLU A 67 -6.20 1.83 23.03
C GLU A 67 -5.80 0.47 22.44
N HIS A 68 -4.94 0.52 21.45
CA HIS A 68 -4.32 -0.63 20.80
C HIS A 68 -2.87 -0.34 20.51
N ASN A 69 -2.11 -1.37 20.23
CA ASN A 69 -0.77 -1.23 19.69
C ASN A 69 -0.52 -2.21 18.56
N VAL A 70 0.53 -1.97 17.83
CA VAL A 70 1.04 -2.86 16.78
C VAL A 70 2.38 -3.35 17.29
N THR A 71 2.49 -4.61 17.58
CA THR A 71 3.72 -5.20 18.11
C THR A 71 4.13 -6.36 17.22
N PHE A 72 5.29 -6.25 16.63
CA PHE A 72 5.86 -7.28 15.77
C PHE A 72 6.69 -8.28 16.59
N ASP A 73 6.74 -9.49 16.11
CA ASP A 73 7.51 -10.54 16.77
C ASP A 73 9.02 -10.27 16.78
N ASP A 74 9.49 -9.42 15.86
CA ASP A 74 10.90 -9.01 15.82
C ASP A 74 11.25 -7.86 16.78
N GLY A 75 10.30 -7.43 17.57
CA GLY A 75 10.50 -6.41 18.59
C GLY A 75 10.14 -4.98 18.21
N GLN A 76 9.86 -4.73 16.96
CA GLN A 76 9.37 -3.42 16.53
C GLN A 76 7.93 -3.22 17.00
N HIS A 77 7.60 -2.07 17.50
CA HIS A 77 6.26 -1.81 18.00
C HIS A 77 5.88 -0.33 17.97
N SER A 78 4.59 -0.08 17.97
CA SER A 78 4.04 1.26 18.15
C SER A 78 3.87 1.57 19.63
N ALA A 79 3.58 2.82 19.95
CA ALA A 79 3.02 3.15 21.25
C ALA A 79 1.62 2.52 21.38
N THR A 80 1.15 2.37 22.61
CA THR A 80 -0.24 2.06 22.88
C THR A 80 -1.01 3.37 22.76
N GLN A 81 -1.96 3.41 21.84
CA GLN A 81 -2.65 4.66 21.49
C GLN A 81 -4.06 4.37 20.97
N SER A 82 -4.90 5.39 21.01
CA SER A 82 -6.28 5.30 20.50
C SER A 82 -6.50 6.14 19.25
N SER A 83 -5.48 6.81 18.77
CA SER A 83 -5.54 7.64 17.57
C SER A 83 -4.16 7.82 16.98
N GLY A 84 -4.09 8.32 15.76
CA GLY A 84 -2.82 8.57 15.08
C GLY A 84 -2.41 7.44 14.16
N SER A 85 -1.14 7.35 13.90
CA SER A 85 -0.61 6.34 12.97
C SER A 85 0.78 5.88 13.38
N PHE A 86 1.16 4.74 12.85
CA PHE A 86 2.47 4.13 13.04
C PHE A 86 2.99 3.61 11.71
N PRO A 87 4.07 4.17 11.17
CA PRO A 87 4.67 3.71 9.94
C PRO A 87 5.80 2.73 10.23
N ARG A 88 5.96 1.76 9.34
CA ARG A 88 7.13 0.88 9.37
C ARG A 88 7.58 0.58 7.94
N THR A 89 8.88 0.72 7.68
CA THR A 89 9.49 0.39 6.39
C THR A 89 10.10 -1.01 6.46
N PHE A 90 9.81 -1.81 5.45
CA PHE A 90 10.31 -3.18 5.36
C PHE A 90 11.41 -3.29 4.32
N SER A 91 12.64 -3.28 4.76
CA SER A 91 13.81 -3.31 3.88
C SER A 91 14.28 -4.71 3.52
N ALA A 92 13.75 -5.72 4.11
CA ALA A 92 14.11 -7.10 3.83
C ALA A 92 12.89 -7.96 3.54
N ALA A 93 13.02 -8.85 2.61
CA ALA A 93 11.98 -9.83 2.33
C ALA A 93 11.77 -10.76 3.52
N GLY A 94 10.56 -11.17 3.73
CA GLY A 94 10.22 -12.05 4.84
C GLY A 94 8.77 -11.94 5.26
N THR A 95 8.43 -12.65 6.30
CA THR A 95 7.12 -12.63 6.90
C THR A 95 7.20 -11.99 8.28
N TYR A 96 6.38 -11.01 8.50
CA TYR A 96 6.40 -10.19 9.71
C TYR A 96 5.05 -10.24 10.42
N PRO A 97 4.84 -11.21 11.29
CA PRO A 97 3.63 -11.27 12.09
C PRO A 97 3.62 -10.19 13.16
N TYR A 98 2.44 -9.70 13.45
CA TYR A 98 2.22 -8.67 14.46
C TYR A 98 0.90 -8.88 15.18
N HIS A 99 0.76 -8.30 16.35
CA HIS A 99 -0.43 -8.40 17.16
C HIS A 99 -0.58 -7.19 18.08
N CYS A 100 -1.74 -7.07 18.70
CA CYS A 100 -1.97 -6.11 19.77
C CYS A 100 -1.74 -6.81 21.11
N THR A 101 -0.87 -6.27 21.93
CA THR A 101 -0.55 -6.91 23.22
C THR A 101 -1.69 -6.81 24.23
N ILE A 102 -2.59 -5.87 24.06
CA ILE A 102 -3.73 -5.70 24.95
C ILE A 102 -4.73 -6.83 24.80
N HIS A 103 -4.99 -7.22 23.56
CA HIS A 103 -5.98 -8.26 23.28
C HIS A 103 -5.36 -9.63 23.01
N GLY A 104 -4.07 -9.67 22.83
CA GLY A 104 -3.34 -10.90 22.54
C GLY A 104 -3.43 -11.34 21.08
N ALA A 105 -2.47 -12.12 20.68
CA ALA A 105 -2.35 -12.60 19.31
C ALA A 105 -3.50 -13.50 18.85
N ALA A 106 -4.20 -14.09 19.77
CA ALA A 106 -5.35 -14.92 19.42
C ALA A 106 -6.58 -14.12 18.94
N VAL A 107 -6.63 -12.86 19.32
CA VAL A 107 -7.80 -12.02 19.04
C VAL A 107 -7.48 -10.98 17.97
N MET A 108 -6.36 -10.29 18.11
CA MET A 108 -6.03 -9.16 17.27
C MET A 108 -4.61 -9.30 16.72
N HIS A 109 -4.50 -9.84 15.53
CA HIS A 109 -3.21 -10.10 14.87
C HIS A 109 -3.28 -9.84 13.37
N GLY A 110 -2.12 -9.83 12.75
CA GLY A 110 -1.98 -9.69 11.31
C GLY A 110 -0.58 -10.08 10.87
N THR A 111 -0.36 -10.04 9.56
CA THR A 111 0.92 -10.41 8.97
C THR A 111 1.24 -9.51 7.78
N VAL A 112 2.45 -9.01 7.73
CA VAL A 112 2.98 -8.37 6.53
C VAL A 112 3.94 -9.34 5.86
N THR A 113 3.65 -9.69 4.62
CA THR A 113 4.54 -10.49 3.79
C THR A 113 5.27 -9.57 2.84
N VAL A 114 6.58 -9.56 2.92
CA VAL A 114 7.42 -8.70 2.11
C VAL A 114 8.10 -9.56 1.04
N GLY A 115 7.72 -9.29 -0.18
CA GLY A 115 8.27 -10.00 -1.34
C GLY A 115 9.61 -9.44 -1.73
N GLY A 116 10.22 -10.14 -2.67
CA GLY A 116 11.45 -9.64 -3.26
C GLY A 116 11.23 -8.40 -4.05
N THR A 117 12.25 -7.93 -4.64
CA THR A 117 12.23 -6.71 -5.34
C THR A 117 11.17 -6.69 -6.38
N GLY A 118 10.49 -5.82 -6.23
CA GLY A 118 9.71 -5.36 -7.19
C GLY A 118 9.15 -6.19 -8.18
N GLY A 119 8.55 -6.29 -8.27
CA GLY A 119 8.05 -6.65 -9.23
C GLY A 119 7.47 -7.75 -9.50
N GLY A 120 7.59 -8.35 -9.10
CA GLY A 120 7.07 -9.38 -9.50
C GLY A 120 6.28 -10.15 -9.04
N GLY A 121 6.18 -9.92 -8.29
CA GLY A 121 5.37 -10.66 -7.76
C GLY A 121 5.32 -11.98 -7.86
N GLY A 122 5.35 -12.31 -8.13
CA GLY A 122 5.11 -13.46 -8.34
C GLY A 122 5.44 -14.49 -7.77
N GLY A 123 5.27 -14.64 -7.20
CA GLY A 123 5.37 -15.81 -6.88
C GLY A 123 6.25 -16.64 -6.82
N GLY A 124 7.04 -16.32 -6.84
CA GLY A 124 7.96 -17.21 -6.67
C GLY A 124 7.89 -18.11 -5.61
N GLY A 125 7.08 -18.14 -5.02
CA GLY A 125 7.04 -18.99 -3.95
C GLY A 125 7.31 -20.37 -4.12
N THR A 126 7.97 -20.72 -4.91
CA THR A 126 8.42 -21.99 -4.84
C THR A 126 9.25 -22.17 -3.73
N GLY A 127 8.76 -22.11 -2.74
CA GLY A 127 9.42 -22.76 -1.72
C GLY A 127 9.47 -24.19 -2.09
N GLY A 128 10.37 -24.53 -2.68
CA GLY A 128 10.62 -25.87 -2.81
C GLY A 128 10.79 -26.45 -1.48
N GLY A 129 9.82 -26.77 -0.94
CA GLY A 129 9.97 -27.49 0.23
C GLY A 129 10.48 -28.83 -0.10
N GLY A 130 11.63 -28.91 -0.06
CA GLY A 130 12.16 -30.18 0.01
C GLY A 130 11.82 -30.73 1.34
N TYR A 131 10.99 -31.56 1.35
CA TYR A 131 10.78 -32.30 2.50
C TYR A 131 11.55 -33.50 2.32
N ASP A 132 12.62 -33.42 2.86
CA ASP A 132 13.36 -34.62 3.03
C ASP A 132 13.07 -35.15 4.37
N TYR A 133 12.71 -36.31 4.37
CA TYR A 133 12.56 -37.03 5.60
C TYR A 133 13.84 -37.72 5.95
#